data_1ac1aecb25219a78dd91446fcd259511
#
_entry.id   1ac1aecb25219a78dd91446fcd259511
#
_cell.length_a   1.000
_cell.length_b   1.000
_cell.length_c   1.000
_cell.angle_alpha   90.00
_cell.angle_beta   90.00
_cell.angle_gamma   90.00
#
_symmetry.space_group_name_H-M   'P 1'
#
loop_
_entity.id
_entity.type
_entity.pdbx_description
1 polymer ?
#
loop_
_entity_poly.entity_id
_entity_poly.type
_entity_poly.pdbx_seq_one_letter_code
_entity_poly.pdbx_strand_id
1 'polypeptide(L)'
;ARKSKKDNTAKWEAFLKKSAEGQSKRILDPAWNPVSTAEGFYIAPLIRASKLFKNKKYEQAAVKAAQVFADRHLQMNGCYWGGTLDATCEDKEGSWAAFQGFLELFEQLGEKKYLDWAKHAMDVCLSYTVVWDIPLPAGRMADYNFKTTGWTVVSPQNQHIDVYGVIFTPEIYK
;
A
#
# COMPACT_ATOMS: atom_id res chain seq x y z
N ALA A 1 -4.47 2.84 20.15
CA ALA A 1 -4.23 1.49 20.68
C ALA A 1 -4.17 1.56 22.21
N ARG A 2 -4.98 0.76 22.93
CA ARG A 2 -4.88 0.63 24.39
C ARG A 2 -3.53 0.00 24.71
N LYS A 3 -2.68 0.72 25.44
CA LYS A 3 -1.41 0.17 25.96
C LYS A 3 -1.76 -1.00 26.89
N SER A 4 -1.42 -2.21 26.48
CA SER A 4 -1.39 -3.33 27.38
C SER A 4 -0.26 -3.10 28.39
N LYS A 5 -0.50 -3.33 29.68
CA LYS A 5 0.56 -3.20 30.73
C LYS A 5 1.74 -4.16 30.53
N LYS A 6 1.65 -5.10 29.59
CA LYS A 6 2.70 -6.08 29.25
C LYS A 6 3.49 -5.73 27.99
N ASP A 7 3.10 -4.68 27.22
CA ASP A 7 3.77 -4.35 25.98
C ASP A 7 5.07 -3.58 26.26
N ASN A 8 6.17 -4.12 25.78
CA ASN A 8 7.46 -3.45 25.80
C ASN A 8 7.49 -2.38 24.70
N THR A 9 6.77 -1.26 24.94
CA THR A 9 6.64 -0.16 23.97
C THR A 9 8.00 0.40 23.56
N ALA A 10 8.99 0.44 24.47
CA ALA A 10 10.34 0.93 24.16
C ALA A 10 11.03 0.08 23.08
N LYS A 11 10.87 -1.25 23.13
CA LYS A 11 11.40 -2.15 22.09
C LYS A 11 10.79 -1.86 20.72
N TRP A 12 9.48 -1.68 20.68
CA TRP A 12 8.76 -1.38 19.43
C TRP A 12 9.09 0.01 18.89
N GLU A 13 9.19 1.00 19.77
CA GLU A 13 9.60 2.35 19.37
C GLU A 13 11.02 2.37 18.79
N ALA A 14 11.96 1.66 19.43
CA ALA A 14 13.32 1.50 18.93
C ALA A 14 13.36 0.81 17.56
N PHE A 15 12.56 -0.24 17.38
CA PHE A 15 12.44 -0.94 16.10
C PHE A 15 11.87 -0.02 15.01
N LEU A 16 10.76 0.67 15.29
CA LEU A 16 10.13 1.59 14.33
C LEU A 16 11.07 2.72 13.93
N LYS A 17 11.79 3.31 14.90
CA LYS A 17 12.76 4.37 14.64
C LYS A 17 13.92 3.88 13.76
N LYS A 18 14.48 2.71 14.06
CA LYS A 18 15.55 2.08 13.27
C LYS A 18 15.08 1.78 11.83
N SER A 19 13.87 1.25 11.69
CA SER A 19 13.26 0.97 10.38
C SER A 19 13.05 2.26 9.58
N ALA A 20 12.45 3.27 10.17
CA ALA A 20 12.22 4.57 9.52
C ALA A 20 13.53 5.24 9.11
N GLU A 21 14.57 5.19 9.95
CA GLU A 21 15.90 5.72 9.63
C GLU A 21 16.53 5.00 8.43
N GLY A 22 16.50 3.66 8.42
CA GLY A 22 17.04 2.86 7.33
C GLY A 22 16.33 3.13 6.00
N GLN A 23 14.98 3.15 6.01
CA GLN A 23 14.21 3.38 4.80
C GLN A 23 14.33 4.83 4.30
N SER A 24 14.30 5.81 5.19
CA SER A 24 14.47 7.21 4.79
C SER A 24 15.85 7.47 4.19
N LYS A 25 16.90 6.88 4.76
CA LYS A 25 18.26 6.97 4.20
C LYS A 25 18.30 6.40 2.78
N ARG A 26 17.71 5.22 2.57
CA ARG A 26 17.65 4.57 1.26
C ARG A 26 16.87 5.39 0.23
N ILE A 27 15.67 5.83 0.58
CA ILE A 27 14.79 6.58 -0.33
C ILE A 27 15.39 7.95 -0.68
N LEU A 28 16.05 8.62 0.26
CA LEU A 28 16.66 9.93 0.03
C LEU A 28 17.97 9.86 -0.74
N ASP A 29 18.55 8.68 -0.92
CA ASP A 29 19.70 8.49 -1.80
C ASP A 29 19.36 8.97 -3.22
N PRO A 30 20.19 9.79 -3.86
CA PRO A 30 19.98 10.22 -5.25
C PRO A 30 19.91 9.07 -6.25
N ALA A 31 20.58 7.96 -5.97
CA ALA A 31 20.59 6.76 -6.81
C ALA A 31 19.36 5.86 -6.61
N TRP A 32 18.47 6.18 -5.65
CA TRP A 32 17.31 5.37 -5.39
C TRP A 32 16.35 5.36 -6.59
N ASN A 33 16.15 4.19 -7.14
CA ASN A 33 15.22 3.91 -8.22
C ASN A 33 14.47 2.61 -7.90
N PRO A 34 13.25 2.68 -7.37
CA PRO A 34 12.51 1.49 -6.96
C PRO A 34 12.14 0.65 -8.19
N VAL A 35 12.33 -0.66 -8.08
CA VAL A 35 11.97 -1.63 -9.12
C VAL A 35 10.47 -1.91 -9.09
N SER A 36 9.90 -1.96 -7.90
CA SER A 36 8.50 -2.31 -7.65
C SER A 36 7.79 -1.24 -6.82
N THR A 37 6.51 -0.98 -7.14
CA THR A 37 5.63 -0.11 -6.34
C THR A 37 5.25 -0.71 -4.99
N ALA A 38 5.46 -2.01 -4.77
CA ALA A 38 5.32 -2.59 -3.43
C ALA A 38 6.21 -1.87 -2.40
N GLU A 39 7.30 -1.24 -2.84
CA GLU A 39 8.09 -0.34 -1.98
C GLU A 39 7.29 0.88 -1.49
N GLY A 40 6.17 1.19 -2.11
CA GLY A 40 5.23 2.22 -1.67
C GLY A 40 4.64 1.97 -0.28
N PHE A 41 4.64 0.72 0.20
CA PHE A 41 4.26 0.40 1.58
C PHE A 41 5.12 1.08 2.65
N TYR A 42 6.24 1.69 2.29
CA TYR A 42 7.02 2.51 3.22
C TYR A 42 6.49 3.94 3.39
N ILE A 43 5.67 4.45 2.48
CA ILE A 43 5.19 5.85 2.49
C ILE A 43 4.36 6.12 3.74
N ALA A 44 3.30 5.35 3.98
CA ALA A 44 2.42 5.54 5.12
C ALA A 44 3.16 5.38 6.47
N PRO A 45 3.98 4.34 6.71
CA PRO A 45 4.78 4.25 7.92
C PRO A 45 5.76 5.41 8.11
N LEU A 46 6.39 5.90 7.05
CA LEU A 46 7.35 7.00 7.14
C LEU A 46 6.68 8.32 7.52
N ILE A 47 5.55 8.66 6.90
CA ILE A 47 4.83 9.89 7.26
C ILE A 47 4.28 9.83 8.70
N ARG A 48 3.80 8.67 9.15
CA ARG A 48 3.40 8.45 10.55
C ARG A 48 4.58 8.55 11.51
N ALA A 49 5.74 7.97 11.15
CA ALA A 49 6.97 8.05 11.93
C ALA A 49 7.49 9.48 12.02
N SER A 50 7.35 10.29 10.96
CA SER A 50 7.71 11.71 10.97
C SER A 50 6.98 12.46 12.09
N LYS A 51 5.68 12.22 12.22
CA LYS A 51 4.86 12.83 13.28
C LYS A 51 5.21 12.29 14.67
N LEU A 52 5.35 10.96 14.78
CA LEU A 52 5.64 10.30 16.05
C LEU A 52 7.00 10.73 16.63
N PHE A 53 8.03 10.77 15.79
CA PHE A 53 9.41 11.07 16.21
C PHE A 53 9.81 12.54 15.96
N LYS A 54 8.90 13.36 15.44
CA LYS A 54 9.14 14.77 15.09
C LYS A 54 10.38 14.94 14.18
N ASN A 55 10.51 14.07 13.19
CA ASN A 55 11.64 14.03 12.27
C ASN A 55 11.21 14.29 10.84
N LYS A 56 11.47 15.50 10.33
CA LYS A 56 11.14 15.94 8.97
C LYS A 56 11.79 15.11 7.86
N LYS A 57 12.92 14.45 8.14
CA LYS A 57 13.59 13.59 7.17
C LYS A 57 12.71 12.43 6.70
N TYR A 58 11.90 11.87 7.61
CA TYR A 58 10.97 10.80 7.27
C TYR A 58 9.83 11.29 6.38
N GLU A 59 9.32 12.50 6.62
CA GLU A 59 8.34 13.15 5.74
C GLU A 59 8.92 13.38 4.34
N GLN A 60 10.14 13.93 4.25
CA GLN A 60 10.82 14.14 2.97
C GLN A 60 10.97 12.83 2.18
N ALA A 61 11.33 11.74 2.86
CA ALA A 61 11.42 10.43 2.23
C ALA A 61 10.07 9.92 1.74
N ALA A 62 9.00 10.06 2.54
CA ALA A 62 7.65 9.67 2.16
C ALA A 62 7.16 10.46 0.94
N VAL A 63 7.35 11.78 0.94
CA VAL A 63 6.97 12.67 -0.18
C VAL A 63 7.75 12.33 -1.45
N LYS A 64 9.08 12.13 -1.35
CA LYS A 64 9.90 11.70 -2.49
C LYS A 64 9.42 10.38 -3.08
N ALA A 65 9.17 9.39 -2.24
CA ALA A 65 8.69 8.09 -2.70
C ALA A 65 7.33 8.22 -3.39
N ALA A 66 6.40 8.94 -2.79
CA ALA A 66 5.08 9.18 -3.37
C ALA A 66 5.17 9.87 -4.73
N GLN A 67 6.02 10.88 -4.88
CA GLN A 67 6.21 11.58 -6.16
C GLN A 67 6.75 10.62 -7.24
N VAL A 68 7.77 9.82 -6.91
CA VAL A 68 8.34 8.84 -7.86
C VAL A 68 7.29 7.84 -8.34
N PHE A 69 6.44 7.33 -7.43
CA PHE A 69 5.39 6.41 -7.81
C PHE A 69 4.26 7.08 -8.58
N ALA A 70 3.87 8.30 -8.21
CA ALA A 70 2.89 9.07 -8.95
C ALA A 70 3.35 9.36 -10.38
N ASP A 71 4.58 9.85 -10.56
CA ASP A 71 5.14 10.14 -11.88
C ASP A 71 5.20 8.90 -12.77
N ARG A 72 5.49 7.75 -12.16
CA ARG A 72 5.65 6.49 -12.89
C ARG A 72 4.33 5.86 -13.29
N HIS A 73 3.33 5.86 -12.41
CA HIS A 73 2.12 5.04 -12.55
C HIS A 73 0.87 5.82 -12.97
N LEU A 74 0.73 7.07 -12.52
CA LEU A 74 -0.45 7.88 -12.88
C LEU A 74 -0.46 8.29 -14.34
N GLN A 75 0.69 8.38 -14.98
CA GLN A 75 0.80 8.75 -16.40
C GLN A 75 0.68 7.57 -17.35
N MET A 76 0.49 6.37 -16.85
CA MET A 76 0.35 5.13 -17.64
C MET A 76 1.49 4.93 -18.65
N ASN A 77 2.69 5.41 -18.34
CA ASN A 77 3.85 5.39 -19.25
C ASN A 77 4.60 4.06 -19.25
N GLY A 78 3.87 2.94 -19.32
CA GLY A 78 4.47 1.61 -19.36
C GLY A 78 5.12 1.18 -18.06
N CYS A 79 4.86 1.89 -16.98
CA CYS A 79 5.23 1.47 -15.65
C CYS A 79 4.01 0.94 -14.92
N TYR A 80 4.23 0.02 -14.05
CA TYR A 80 3.22 -0.85 -13.50
C TYR A 80 3.15 -0.70 -12.00
N TRP A 81 2.03 -1.06 -11.44
CA TRP A 81 1.86 -1.22 -9.99
C TRP A 81 2.55 -2.51 -9.49
N GLY A 82 3.67 -2.88 -10.14
CA GLY A 82 4.36 -4.15 -10.01
C GLY A 82 4.57 -4.63 -8.59
N GLY A 83 4.33 -5.92 -8.39
CA GLY A 83 4.48 -6.61 -7.13
C GLY A 83 5.90 -6.99 -6.78
N THR A 84 6.02 -7.82 -5.77
CA THR A 84 7.30 -8.33 -5.27
C THR A 84 7.87 -9.45 -6.14
N LEU A 85 7.01 -10.20 -6.82
CA LEU A 85 7.41 -11.36 -7.64
C LEU A 85 7.72 -10.98 -9.07
N ASP A 86 6.95 -10.03 -9.62
CA ASP A 86 7.16 -9.54 -10.98
C ASP A 86 7.00 -8.02 -11.02
N ALA A 87 8.10 -7.31 -10.87
CA ALA A 87 8.11 -5.86 -10.81
C ALA A 87 7.79 -5.18 -12.15
N THR A 88 7.75 -5.93 -13.24
CA THR A 88 7.38 -5.44 -14.57
C THR A 88 5.94 -5.73 -14.94
N CYS A 89 5.21 -6.39 -14.05
CA CYS A 89 3.83 -6.74 -14.22
C CYS A 89 2.92 -5.90 -13.32
N GLU A 90 1.80 -5.51 -13.86
CA GLU A 90 0.75 -4.85 -13.09
C GLU A 90 0.17 -5.81 -12.06
N ASP A 91 0.09 -5.38 -10.80
CA ASP A 91 -0.57 -6.11 -9.74
C ASP A 91 -1.26 -5.20 -8.72
N LYS A 92 -2.15 -5.80 -7.94
CA LYS A 92 -2.89 -5.08 -6.93
C LYS A 92 -2.06 -4.63 -5.73
N GLU A 93 -1.01 -5.37 -5.38
CA GLU A 93 -0.24 -5.06 -4.17
C GLU A 93 0.46 -3.71 -4.28
N GLY A 94 0.99 -3.41 -5.47
CA GLY A 94 1.57 -2.11 -5.77
C GLY A 94 0.53 -1.00 -5.71
N SER A 95 -0.66 -1.21 -6.26
CA SER A 95 -1.73 -0.22 -6.21
C SER A 95 -2.24 0.01 -4.79
N TRP A 96 -2.39 -1.03 -3.97
CA TRP A 96 -2.73 -0.88 -2.55
C TRP A 96 -1.67 -0.13 -1.76
N ALA A 97 -0.39 -0.41 -2.03
CA ALA A 97 0.72 0.30 -1.41
C ALA A 97 0.68 1.80 -1.72
N ALA A 98 0.45 2.14 -2.98
CA ALA A 98 0.32 3.52 -3.42
C ALA A 98 -0.92 4.20 -2.84
N PHE A 99 -2.08 3.55 -2.89
CA PHE A 99 -3.32 4.06 -2.32
C PHE A 99 -3.15 4.41 -0.84
N GLN A 100 -2.68 3.47 -0.02
CA GLN A 100 -2.46 3.70 1.40
C GLN A 100 -1.47 4.85 1.65
N GLY A 101 -0.37 4.88 0.89
CA GLY A 101 0.64 5.91 1.01
C GLY A 101 0.11 7.30 0.66
N PHE A 102 -0.60 7.44 -0.44
CA PHE A 102 -1.16 8.71 -0.89
C PHE A 102 -2.27 9.20 0.04
N LEU A 103 -3.15 8.31 0.49
CA LEU A 103 -4.21 8.66 1.44
C LEU A 103 -3.62 9.17 2.76
N GLU A 104 -2.62 8.48 3.31
CA GLU A 104 -1.96 8.90 4.54
C GLU A 104 -1.23 10.25 4.38
N LEU A 105 -0.62 10.51 3.23
CA LEU A 105 -0.04 11.83 2.93
C LEU A 105 -1.10 12.91 2.90
N PHE A 106 -2.25 12.65 2.29
CA PHE A 106 -3.37 13.58 2.32
C PHE A 106 -3.85 13.87 3.75
N GLU A 107 -4.06 12.83 4.55
CA GLU A 107 -4.50 12.97 5.95
C GLU A 107 -3.52 13.76 6.82
N GLN A 108 -2.21 13.68 6.53
CA GLN A 108 -1.19 14.35 7.33
C GLN A 108 -0.81 15.75 6.83
N LEU A 109 -0.84 15.98 5.52
CA LEU A 109 -0.35 17.21 4.89
C LEU A 109 -1.48 18.09 4.32
N GLY A 110 -2.65 17.53 4.03
CA GLY A 110 -3.82 18.25 3.52
C GLY A 110 -3.74 18.68 2.05
N GLU A 111 -2.71 18.26 1.30
CA GLU A 111 -2.54 18.65 -0.09
C GLU A 111 -3.46 17.83 -1.01
N LYS A 112 -4.33 18.52 -1.76
CA LYS A 112 -5.31 17.88 -2.64
C LYS A 112 -4.73 16.89 -3.65
N LYS A 113 -3.51 17.12 -4.15
CA LYS A 113 -2.86 16.21 -5.09
C LYS A 113 -2.76 14.79 -4.57
N TYR A 114 -2.51 14.60 -3.26
CA TYR A 114 -2.40 13.27 -2.67
C TYR A 114 -3.76 12.55 -2.63
N LEU A 115 -4.84 13.30 -2.43
CA LEU A 115 -6.19 12.74 -2.52
C LEU A 115 -6.51 12.31 -3.97
N ASP A 116 -6.15 13.12 -4.94
CA ASP A 116 -6.39 12.81 -6.36
C ASP A 116 -5.58 11.56 -6.78
N TRP A 117 -4.33 11.44 -6.31
CA TRP A 117 -3.51 10.25 -6.51
C TRP A 117 -4.07 9.01 -5.80
N ALA A 118 -4.56 9.18 -4.57
CA ALA A 118 -5.18 8.10 -3.81
C ALA A 118 -6.43 7.56 -4.52
N LYS A 119 -7.29 8.44 -5.04
CA LYS A 119 -8.47 8.04 -5.82
C LYS A 119 -8.12 7.22 -7.05
N HIS A 120 -7.12 7.67 -7.82
CA HIS A 120 -6.67 6.91 -8.98
C HIS A 120 -6.13 5.53 -8.57
N ALA A 121 -5.28 5.45 -7.56
CA ALA A 121 -4.76 4.19 -7.06
C ALA A 121 -5.88 3.27 -6.53
N MET A 122 -6.89 3.83 -5.87
CA MET A 122 -8.07 3.11 -5.42
C MET A 122 -8.86 2.53 -6.60
N ASP A 123 -9.07 3.29 -7.68
CA ASP A 123 -9.76 2.80 -8.87
C ASP A 123 -9.03 1.60 -9.49
N VAL A 124 -7.69 1.65 -9.52
CA VAL A 124 -6.87 0.49 -9.92
C VAL A 124 -7.09 -0.69 -8.96
N CYS A 125 -7.05 -0.48 -7.64
CA CYS A 125 -7.32 -1.53 -6.65
C CYS A 125 -8.69 -2.17 -6.85
N LEU A 126 -9.72 -1.35 -7.08
CA LEU A 126 -11.09 -1.82 -7.29
C LEU A 126 -11.25 -2.62 -8.58
N SER A 127 -10.44 -2.37 -9.61
CA SER A 127 -10.44 -3.15 -10.84
C SER A 127 -10.03 -4.61 -10.63
N TYR A 128 -9.31 -4.90 -9.55
CA TYR A 128 -8.93 -6.27 -9.14
C TYR A 128 -9.95 -6.92 -8.19
N THR A 129 -11.03 -6.22 -7.84
CA THR A 129 -12.02 -6.73 -6.89
C THR A 129 -13.07 -7.55 -7.60
N VAL A 130 -13.30 -8.77 -7.12
CA VAL A 130 -14.35 -9.66 -7.63
C VAL A 130 -15.72 -9.13 -7.19
N VAL A 131 -16.58 -8.80 -8.13
CA VAL A 131 -17.90 -8.19 -7.89
C VAL A 131 -19.06 -9.17 -8.03
N TRP A 132 -18.77 -10.45 -8.22
CA TRP A 132 -19.77 -11.53 -8.28
C TRP A 132 -19.28 -12.77 -7.56
N ASP A 133 -20.22 -13.67 -7.23
CA ASP A 133 -19.87 -14.96 -6.70
C ASP A 133 -19.51 -15.93 -7.84
N ILE A 134 -18.28 -16.38 -7.86
CA ILE A 134 -17.78 -17.36 -8.81
C ILE A 134 -18.41 -18.72 -8.47
N PRO A 135 -19.02 -19.44 -9.45
CA PRO A 135 -19.50 -20.80 -9.21
C PRO A 135 -18.36 -21.70 -8.77
N LEU A 136 -18.48 -22.28 -7.59
CA LEU A 136 -17.46 -23.15 -7.02
C LEU A 136 -17.71 -24.61 -7.41
N PRO A 137 -16.69 -25.39 -7.74
CA PRO A 137 -16.82 -26.83 -7.92
C PRO A 137 -17.23 -27.50 -6.60
N ALA A 138 -17.84 -28.69 -6.71
CA ALA A 138 -18.17 -29.47 -5.55
C ALA A 138 -16.93 -29.72 -4.66
N GLY A 139 -17.08 -29.51 -3.37
CA GLY A 139 -16.01 -29.66 -2.39
C GLY A 139 -16.12 -28.65 -1.25
N ARG A 140 -15.09 -28.60 -0.44
CA ARG A 140 -15.10 -27.90 0.86
C ARG A 140 -15.56 -26.45 0.79
N MET A 141 -15.15 -25.70 -0.25
CA MET A 141 -15.53 -24.30 -0.37
C MET A 141 -17.04 -24.16 -0.69
N ALA A 142 -17.56 -24.99 -1.57
CA ALA A 142 -19.00 -25.05 -1.87
C ALA A 142 -19.80 -25.49 -0.66
N ASP A 143 -19.33 -26.49 0.12
CA ASP A 143 -19.98 -26.99 1.33
C ASP A 143 -20.16 -25.92 2.41
N TYR A 144 -19.20 -24.99 2.50
CA TYR A 144 -19.26 -23.83 3.41
C TYR A 144 -19.92 -22.60 2.79
N ASN A 145 -20.52 -22.72 1.61
CA ASN A 145 -21.12 -21.59 0.88
C ASN A 145 -20.18 -20.38 0.78
N PHE A 146 -18.92 -20.64 0.49
CA PHE A 146 -17.89 -19.59 0.35
C PHE A 146 -18.29 -18.61 -0.75
N LYS A 147 -18.13 -17.32 -0.48
CA LYS A 147 -18.46 -16.23 -1.38
C LYS A 147 -17.18 -15.55 -1.85
N THR A 148 -17.13 -15.23 -3.15
CA THR A 148 -15.95 -14.58 -3.75
C THR A 148 -16.11 -13.07 -3.90
N THR A 149 -17.32 -12.55 -3.81
CA THR A 149 -17.60 -11.11 -3.88
C THR A 149 -16.80 -10.35 -2.80
N GLY A 150 -16.07 -9.31 -3.22
CA GLY A 150 -15.22 -8.49 -2.36
C GLY A 150 -13.79 -9.01 -2.16
N TRP A 151 -13.49 -10.21 -2.64
CA TRP A 151 -12.12 -10.70 -2.68
C TRP A 151 -11.36 -10.04 -3.83
N THR A 152 -10.05 -10.05 -3.78
CA THR A 152 -9.21 -9.46 -4.83
C THR A 152 -8.38 -10.53 -5.53
N VAL A 153 -8.23 -10.39 -6.85
CA VAL A 153 -7.23 -11.15 -7.62
C VAL A 153 -5.85 -10.50 -7.47
N VAL A 154 -4.79 -11.27 -7.61
CA VAL A 154 -3.43 -10.75 -7.37
C VAL A 154 -2.92 -9.95 -8.56
N SER A 155 -2.97 -10.53 -9.76
CA SER A 155 -2.50 -9.91 -11.00
C SER A 155 -3.12 -10.61 -12.21
N PRO A 156 -2.98 -10.07 -13.42
CA PRO A 156 -3.42 -10.75 -14.63
C PRO A 156 -2.79 -12.14 -14.84
N GLN A 157 -1.54 -12.31 -14.40
CA GLN A 157 -0.81 -13.58 -14.52
C GLN A 157 -1.06 -14.52 -13.35
N ASN A 158 -1.37 -13.98 -12.19
CA ASN A 158 -1.59 -14.72 -10.97
C ASN A 158 -3.00 -14.47 -10.44
N GLN A 159 -3.92 -15.33 -10.84
CA GLN A 159 -5.35 -15.18 -10.55
C GLN A 159 -5.78 -15.78 -9.20
N HIS A 160 -4.86 -15.95 -8.27
CA HIS A 160 -5.23 -16.27 -6.89
C HIS A 160 -6.07 -15.15 -6.30
N ILE A 161 -7.08 -15.51 -5.52
CA ILE A 161 -7.89 -14.55 -4.79
C ILE A 161 -7.42 -14.45 -3.33
N ASP A 162 -7.48 -13.26 -2.79
CA ASP A 162 -7.09 -12.98 -1.41
C ASP A 162 -7.95 -11.89 -0.76
N VAL A 163 -7.61 -11.54 0.46
CA VAL A 163 -8.41 -10.67 1.33
C VAL A 163 -7.98 -9.19 1.35
N TYR A 164 -7.17 -8.74 0.44
CA TYR A 164 -6.71 -7.34 0.43
C TYR A 164 -7.86 -6.33 0.38
N GLY A 165 -8.89 -6.60 -0.42
CA GLY A 165 -10.09 -5.77 -0.45
C GLY A 165 -10.76 -5.61 0.92
N VAL A 166 -10.79 -6.67 1.72
CA VAL A 166 -11.34 -6.64 3.07
C VAL A 166 -10.42 -5.89 4.04
N ILE A 167 -9.10 -6.12 3.95
CA ILE A 167 -8.12 -5.49 4.84
C ILE A 167 -8.14 -3.97 4.70
N PHE A 168 -8.25 -3.45 3.48
CA PHE A 168 -8.21 -2.03 3.18
C PHE A 168 -9.58 -1.35 3.06
N THR A 169 -10.68 -2.06 3.36
CA THR A 169 -12.03 -1.46 3.40
C THR A 169 -12.12 -0.19 4.23
N PRO A 170 -11.49 -0.08 5.43
CA PRO A 170 -11.53 1.15 6.20
C PRO A 170 -10.91 2.35 5.49
N GLU A 171 -9.86 2.15 4.71
CA GLU A 171 -9.21 3.20 3.92
C GLU A 171 -10.06 3.62 2.72
N ILE A 172 -10.75 2.68 2.08
CA ILE A 172 -11.67 2.98 0.96
C ILE A 172 -12.87 3.82 1.45
N TYR A 173 -13.29 3.59 2.69
CA TYR A 173 -14.48 4.25 3.25
C TYR A 173 -14.22 5.70 3.70
N LYS A 174 -12.98 6.12 3.79
CA LYS A 174 -12.58 7.50 4.11
C LYS A 174 -12.72 8.42 2.92
#